data_3f360208c3bc36c3e30a16763f410885
#
_entry.id   3f360208c3bc36c3e30a16763f410885
#
_cell.length_a   1.000
_cell.length_b   1.000
_cell.length_c   1.000
_cell.angle_alpha   90.00
_cell.angle_beta   90.00
_cell.angle_gamma   90.00
#
_symmetry.space_group_name_H-M   'P 1'
#
loop_
_entity.id
_entity.type
_entity.pdbx_description
1 polymer ?
#
loop_
_entity_poly.entity_id
_entity_poly.type
_entity_poly.pdbx_seq_one_letter_code
_entity_poly.pdbx_strand_id
1 'polypeptide(L)'
;ALLARGARRPRSAIRGLLMAFQPIEIGWAGKGEVLTLMKAEWQGGQPLLCGEALFCGYYLNELLMHLLPREDAHEQLFAHYTKMLARLAADPSGKVREADLRSFEKALLKELGYGLTLNHDSAGTPILTEAFYTYRMEQGPVRLEHEEAATQVVIGKTLLDLEAEDFTDPRTRYESKALMRTLMAYYLAGKE
;
A
#
# COMPACT_ATOMS: atom_id res chain seq x y z
N ALA A 1 15.23 12.98 5.62
CA ALA A 1 14.78 13.98 4.63
C ALA A 1 15.97 14.47 3.79
N LEU A 2 15.74 14.82 2.50
CA LEU A 2 16.77 15.30 1.58
C LEU A 2 16.48 16.75 1.16
N LEU A 3 17.48 17.63 1.29
CA LEU A 3 17.42 19.00 0.81
C LEU A 3 18.06 19.07 -0.59
N ALA A 4 17.26 19.28 -1.62
CA ALA A 4 17.73 19.51 -3.00
C ALA A 4 17.96 21.02 -3.24
N ARG A 5 19.18 21.51 -3.00
CA ARG A 5 19.51 22.93 -3.15
C ARG A 5 19.32 23.40 -4.59
N GLY A 6 18.59 24.48 -4.77
CA GLY A 6 18.37 25.10 -6.08
C GLY A 6 17.34 24.35 -6.97
N ALA A 7 16.71 23.28 -6.53
CA ALA A 7 15.73 22.51 -7.31
C ALA A 7 14.54 23.37 -7.80
N ARG A 8 14.17 24.42 -7.05
CA ARG A 8 13.06 25.33 -7.43
C ARG A 8 13.43 26.41 -8.44
N ARG A 9 14.73 26.56 -8.79
CA ARG A 9 15.15 27.57 -9.79
C ARG A 9 14.63 27.20 -11.18
N PRO A 10 14.13 28.13 -11.99
CA PRO A 10 13.53 27.83 -13.31
C PRO A 10 14.43 27.06 -14.27
N ARG A 11 15.76 27.29 -14.20
CA ARG A 11 16.76 26.65 -15.07
C ARG A 11 17.52 25.50 -14.38
N SER A 12 17.00 24.96 -13.29
CA SER A 12 17.67 23.88 -12.56
C SER A 12 17.48 22.53 -13.28
N ALA A 13 18.59 21.89 -13.66
CA ALA A 13 18.56 20.53 -14.21
C ALA A 13 17.93 19.51 -13.25
N ILE A 14 18.16 19.66 -11.96
CA ILE A 14 17.60 18.78 -10.92
C ILE A 14 16.06 18.87 -10.87
N ARG A 15 15.45 20.00 -11.21
CA ARG A 15 14.01 20.18 -11.16
C ARG A 15 13.26 19.17 -12.04
N GLY A 16 13.75 18.91 -13.23
CA GLY A 16 13.17 17.95 -14.15
C GLY A 16 13.38 16.49 -13.73
N LEU A 17 14.41 16.22 -12.95
CA LEU A 17 14.70 14.88 -12.45
C LEU A 17 13.84 14.49 -11.23
N LEU A 18 13.50 15.48 -10.38
CA LEU A 18 12.73 15.26 -9.16
C LEU A 18 11.21 15.21 -9.42
N MET A 19 10.81 14.44 -10.42
CA MET A 19 9.40 14.19 -10.70
C MET A 19 8.91 12.97 -9.90
N ALA A 20 7.66 13.05 -9.42
CA ALA A 20 7.04 11.93 -8.73
C ALA A 20 6.98 10.68 -9.64
N PHE A 21 7.14 9.51 -9.03
CA PHE A 21 7.05 8.19 -9.68
C PHE A 21 8.11 7.90 -10.75
N GLN A 22 9.15 8.71 -10.84
CA GLN A 22 10.28 8.42 -11.73
C GLN A 22 11.44 7.80 -10.96
N PRO A 23 12.03 6.70 -11.45
CA PRO A 23 13.19 6.09 -10.82
C PRO A 23 14.42 6.99 -11.00
N ILE A 24 15.03 7.36 -9.90
CA ILE A 24 16.26 8.14 -9.86
C ILE A 24 17.28 7.48 -8.92
N GLU A 25 18.52 7.46 -9.34
CA GLU A 25 19.64 7.16 -8.45
C GLU A 25 20.09 8.47 -7.78
N ILE A 26 20.25 8.43 -6.47
CA ILE A 26 20.62 9.62 -5.70
C ILE A 26 21.88 9.38 -4.88
N GLY A 27 22.71 10.42 -4.78
CA GLY A 27 23.79 10.50 -3.82
C GLY A 27 23.54 11.66 -2.87
N TRP A 28 23.83 11.46 -1.60
CA TRP A 28 23.63 12.47 -0.56
C TRP A 28 24.84 12.58 0.38
N ALA A 29 24.93 13.71 1.08
CA ALA A 29 25.91 13.95 2.12
C ALA A 29 25.30 14.77 3.26
N GLY A 30 25.97 14.74 4.41
CA GLY A 30 25.57 15.49 5.60
C GLY A 30 25.46 14.61 6.83
N LYS A 31 25.13 15.26 7.94
CA LYS A 31 24.87 14.62 9.23
C LYS A 31 23.56 15.15 9.80
N GLY A 32 22.82 14.32 10.51
CA GLY A 32 21.54 14.69 11.13
C GLY A 32 20.33 14.36 10.24
N GLU A 33 19.15 14.80 10.65
CA GLU A 33 17.85 14.41 10.07
C GLU A 33 17.61 14.90 8.64
N VAL A 34 18.28 15.99 8.23
CA VAL A 34 18.15 16.56 6.89
C VAL A 34 19.49 16.46 6.16
N LEU A 35 19.56 15.55 5.22
CA LEU A 35 20.74 15.36 4.37
C LEU A 35 20.67 16.26 3.14
N THR A 36 21.82 16.53 2.51
CA THR A 36 21.87 17.31 1.26
C THR A 36 21.96 16.38 0.07
N LEU A 37 21.04 16.52 -0.91
CA LEU A 37 21.13 15.84 -2.19
C LEU A 37 22.31 16.39 -2.98
N MET A 38 23.30 15.54 -3.27
CA MET A 38 24.52 15.88 -4.00
C MET A 38 24.43 15.51 -5.48
N LYS A 39 23.80 14.40 -5.78
CA LYS A 39 23.68 13.83 -7.12
C LYS A 39 22.30 13.25 -7.31
N ALA A 40 21.73 13.42 -8.50
CA ALA A 40 20.53 12.73 -8.95
C ALA A 40 20.70 12.36 -10.42
N GLU A 41 20.47 11.09 -10.74
CA GLU A 41 20.55 10.56 -12.10
C GLU A 41 19.28 9.79 -12.42
N TRP A 42 18.70 10.08 -13.59
CA TRP A 42 17.54 9.38 -14.07
C TRP A 42 17.90 7.96 -14.53
N GLN A 43 17.15 6.96 -14.08
CA GLN A 43 17.42 5.55 -14.33
C GLN A 43 16.57 4.93 -15.45
N GLY A 44 15.91 5.75 -16.22
CA GLY A 44 15.03 5.29 -17.28
C GLY A 44 13.58 5.66 -17.04
N GLY A 45 12.79 5.77 -18.12
CA GLY A 45 11.43 6.25 -18.07
C GLY A 45 10.43 5.17 -17.78
N GLN A 46 9.72 5.34 -16.71
CA GLN A 46 8.39 4.78 -16.56
C GLN A 46 7.39 5.74 -17.19
N PRO A 47 6.35 5.25 -17.91
CA PRO A 47 5.28 6.12 -18.39
C PRO A 47 4.69 6.94 -17.23
N LEU A 48 4.30 8.18 -17.53
CA LEU A 48 3.66 9.02 -16.51
C LEU A 48 2.30 8.43 -16.13
N LEU A 49 2.05 8.39 -14.82
CA LEU A 49 0.73 8.02 -14.32
C LEU A 49 -0.29 9.09 -14.72
N CYS A 50 -1.48 8.67 -15.15
CA CYS A 50 -2.58 9.55 -15.50
C CYS A 50 -3.90 9.07 -14.91
N GLY A 51 -4.94 9.91 -14.92
CA GLY A 51 -6.28 9.56 -14.45
C GLY A 51 -6.28 8.99 -13.02
N GLU A 52 -7.01 7.91 -12.80
CA GLU A 52 -7.10 7.23 -11.50
C GLU A 52 -5.75 6.68 -11.03
N ALA A 53 -4.90 6.22 -11.96
CA ALA A 53 -3.58 5.68 -11.63
C ALA A 53 -2.69 6.73 -10.94
N LEU A 54 -2.80 8.00 -11.30
CA LEU A 54 -2.06 9.07 -10.65
C LEU A 54 -2.47 9.25 -9.18
N PHE A 55 -3.77 9.25 -8.91
CA PHE A 55 -4.28 9.32 -7.52
C PHE A 55 -3.87 8.10 -6.71
N CYS A 56 -3.92 6.92 -7.31
CA CYS A 56 -3.45 5.69 -6.66
C CYS A 56 -1.95 5.75 -6.35
N GLY A 57 -1.12 6.28 -7.25
CA GLY A 57 0.29 6.49 -6.99
C GLY A 57 0.53 7.41 -5.78
N TYR A 58 -0.19 8.52 -5.67
CA TYR A 58 -0.12 9.40 -4.50
C TYR A 58 -0.62 8.73 -3.23
N TYR A 59 -1.68 7.94 -3.31
CA TYR A 59 -2.15 7.14 -2.18
C TYR A 59 -1.09 6.16 -1.67
N LEU A 60 -0.41 5.45 -2.56
CA LEU A 60 0.70 4.56 -2.19
C LEU A 60 1.83 5.35 -1.48
N ASN A 61 2.20 6.51 -2.02
CA ASN A 61 3.21 7.36 -1.40
C ASN A 61 2.80 7.84 0.00
N GLU A 62 1.54 8.22 0.16
CA GLU A 62 1.00 8.63 1.46
C GLU A 62 1.09 7.50 2.49
N LEU A 63 0.68 6.28 2.13
CA LEU A 63 0.80 5.12 2.99
C LEU A 63 2.27 4.88 3.41
N LEU A 64 3.19 4.88 2.46
CA LEU A 64 4.61 4.67 2.72
C LEU A 64 5.19 5.77 3.63
N MET A 65 4.86 7.03 3.38
CA MET A 65 5.39 8.16 4.15
C MET A 65 4.88 8.19 5.60
N HIS A 66 3.65 7.75 5.84
CA HIS A 66 3.06 7.76 7.18
C HIS A 66 3.37 6.49 7.98
N LEU A 67 3.44 5.34 7.33
CA LEU A 67 3.54 4.05 8.01
C LEU A 67 4.98 3.58 8.18
N LEU A 68 5.89 3.88 7.23
CA LEU A 68 7.27 3.41 7.34
C LEU A 68 8.09 4.24 8.32
N PRO A 69 8.87 3.59 9.20
CA PRO A 69 9.88 4.25 10.00
C PRO A 69 10.95 4.90 9.12
N ARG A 70 11.53 6.00 9.59
CA ARG A 70 12.69 6.60 8.91
C ARG A 70 13.92 5.74 9.10
N GLU A 71 14.76 5.67 8.05
CA GLU A 71 16.06 4.98 8.07
C GLU A 71 15.96 3.46 8.28
N ASP A 72 14.79 2.88 8.06
CA ASP A 72 14.57 1.44 8.05
C ASP A 72 14.48 0.93 6.61
N ALA A 73 15.25 -0.13 6.32
CA ALA A 73 15.34 -0.67 4.97
C ALA A 73 14.23 -1.69 4.72
N HIS A 74 13.39 -1.42 3.73
CA HIS A 74 12.29 -2.27 3.29
C HIS A 74 12.45 -2.65 1.81
N GLU A 75 13.50 -3.41 1.48
CA GLU A 75 13.85 -3.73 0.08
C GLU A 75 12.74 -4.48 -0.66
N GLN A 76 12.09 -5.45 0.00
CA GLN A 76 10.99 -6.22 -0.59
C GLN A 76 9.78 -5.34 -0.88
N LEU A 77 9.45 -4.45 0.05
CA LEU A 77 8.35 -3.50 -0.14
C LEU A 77 8.66 -2.49 -1.25
N PHE A 78 9.91 -2.05 -1.38
CA PHE A 78 10.33 -1.19 -2.49
C PHE A 78 10.18 -1.90 -3.85
N ALA A 79 10.52 -3.18 -3.93
CA ALA A 79 10.29 -3.98 -5.13
C ALA A 79 8.79 -4.12 -5.45
N HIS A 80 7.93 -4.33 -4.44
CA HIS A 80 6.47 -4.34 -4.61
C HIS A 80 5.94 -2.98 -5.07
N TYR A 81 6.41 -1.89 -4.49
CA TYR A 81 6.05 -0.53 -4.89
C TYR A 81 6.42 -0.25 -6.36
N THR A 82 7.64 -0.58 -6.77
CA THR A 82 8.11 -0.39 -8.15
C THR A 82 7.25 -1.20 -9.13
N LYS A 83 6.96 -2.46 -8.80
CA LYS A 83 6.08 -3.33 -9.61
C LYS A 83 4.66 -2.77 -9.69
N MET A 84 4.14 -2.23 -8.58
CA MET A 84 2.82 -1.61 -8.55
C MET A 84 2.76 -0.37 -9.43
N LEU A 85 3.76 0.52 -9.36
CA LEU A 85 3.84 1.70 -10.23
C LEU A 85 3.89 1.30 -11.71
N ALA A 86 4.66 0.27 -12.06
CA ALA A 86 4.71 -0.25 -13.42
C ALA A 86 3.35 -0.77 -13.91
N ARG A 87 2.59 -1.46 -13.05
CA ARG A 87 1.22 -1.91 -13.38
C ARG A 87 0.26 -0.74 -13.56
N LEU A 88 0.33 0.28 -12.70
CA LEU A 88 -0.47 1.50 -12.82
C LEU A 88 -0.18 2.24 -14.13
N ALA A 89 1.08 2.25 -14.55
CA ALA A 89 1.51 2.92 -15.77
C ALA A 89 1.21 2.12 -17.06
N ALA A 90 0.96 0.81 -16.94
CA ALA A 90 0.75 -0.07 -18.10
C ALA A 90 -0.59 0.14 -18.80
N ASP A 91 -1.61 0.69 -18.12
CA ASP A 91 -2.89 1.02 -18.72
C ASP A 91 -2.95 2.50 -19.10
N PRO A 92 -2.88 2.83 -20.41
CA PRO A 92 -2.95 4.22 -20.88
C PRO A 92 -4.28 4.92 -20.55
N SER A 93 -5.35 4.16 -20.28
CA SER A 93 -6.64 4.72 -19.85
C SER A 93 -6.60 5.24 -18.40
N GLY A 94 -5.53 4.91 -17.65
CA GLY A 94 -5.36 5.27 -16.26
C GLY A 94 -6.32 4.58 -15.31
N LYS A 95 -7.00 3.52 -15.75
CA LYS A 95 -7.85 2.69 -14.90
C LYS A 95 -7.01 1.82 -13.97
N VAL A 96 -7.51 1.59 -12.80
CA VAL A 96 -6.82 0.81 -11.77
C VAL A 96 -7.64 -0.43 -11.43
N ARG A 97 -6.96 -1.55 -11.36
CA ARG A 97 -7.54 -2.75 -10.77
C ARG A 97 -7.45 -2.65 -9.26
N GLU A 98 -8.60 -2.56 -8.60
CA GLU A 98 -8.66 -2.48 -7.13
C GLU A 98 -7.92 -3.65 -6.44
N ALA A 99 -7.88 -4.81 -7.08
CA ALA A 99 -7.10 -5.97 -6.64
C ALA A 99 -5.61 -5.64 -6.41
N ASP A 100 -5.01 -4.89 -7.33
CA ASP A 100 -3.58 -4.53 -7.21
C ASP A 100 -3.32 -3.66 -5.98
N LEU A 101 -4.26 -2.77 -5.62
CA LEU A 101 -4.17 -1.97 -4.40
C LEU A 101 -4.27 -2.86 -3.14
N ARG A 102 -5.21 -3.81 -3.13
CA ARG A 102 -5.37 -4.76 -1.99
C ARG A 102 -4.12 -5.59 -1.77
N SER A 103 -3.52 -6.10 -2.85
CA SER A 103 -2.27 -6.86 -2.76
C SER A 103 -1.13 -6.02 -2.18
N PHE A 104 -1.01 -4.75 -2.61
CA PHE A 104 0.00 -3.85 -2.07
C PHE A 104 -0.22 -3.51 -0.59
N GLU A 105 -1.44 -3.18 -0.19
CA GLU A 105 -1.79 -2.89 1.20
C GLU A 105 -1.53 -4.08 2.12
N LYS A 106 -1.88 -5.30 1.68
CA LYS A 106 -1.57 -6.55 2.41
C LYS A 106 -0.05 -6.74 2.57
N ALA A 107 0.72 -6.52 1.51
CA ALA A 107 2.18 -6.60 1.55
C ALA A 107 2.79 -5.55 2.50
N LEU A 108 2.28 -4.32 2.48
CA LEU A 108 2.70 -3.24 3.37
C LEU A 108 2.47 -3.59 4.84
N LEU A 109 1.26 -4.05 5.20
CA LEU A 109 0.95 -4.46 6.57
C LEU A 109 1.84 -5.62 7.03
N LYS A 110 2.08 -6.59 6.16
CA LYS A 110 2.98 -7.72 6.45
C LYS A 110 4.40 -7.26 6.75
N GLU A 111 4.94 -6.35 5.94
CA GLU A 111 6.29 -5.81 6.10
C GLU A 111 6.45 -5.02 7.41
N LEU A 112 5.39 -4.33 7.83
CA LEU A 112 5.34 -3.60 9.10
C LEU A 112 5.15 -4.49 10.33
N GLY A 113 5.02 -5.81 10.16
CA GLY A 113 4.76 -6.75 11.24
C GLY A 113 3.28 -6.88 11.64
N TYR A 114 2.38 -6.21 10.90
CA TYR A 114 0.93 -6.29 11.08
C TYR A 114 0.26 -7.25 10.10
N GLY A 115 0.94 -8.35 9.78
CA GLY A 115 0.43 -9.36 8.85
C GLY A 115 -0.97 -9.84 9.24
N LEU A 116 -1.87 -9.84 8.24
CA LEU A 116 -3.26 -10.23 8.46
C LEU A 116 -3.36 -11.74 8.68
N THR A 117 -4.09 -12.14 9.71
CA THR A 117 -4.56 -13.53 9.85
C THR A 117 -5.85 -13.65 9.04
N LEU A 118 -5.85 -14.49 8.00
CA LEU A 118 -6.96 -14.60 7.07
C LEU A 118 -7.45 -16.05 6.88
N ASN A 119 -6.70 -17.02 7.38
CA ASN A 119 -6.99 -18.46 7.24
C ASN A 119 -7.47 -19.12 8.54
N HIS A 120 -7.32 -18.46 9.69
CA HIS A 120 -7.81 -18.90 10.99
C HIS A 120 -8.51 -17.74 11.71
N ASP A 121 -9.46 -18.06 12.57
CA ASP A 121 -10.10 -17.07 13.43
C ASP A 121 -9.30 -16.82 14.72
N SER A 122 -9.77 -15.91 15.55
CA SER A 122 -9.13 -15.54 16.83
C SER A 122 -9.06 -16.67 17.85
N ALA A 123 -9.83 -17.76 17.65
CA ALA A 123 -9.79 -18.98 18.47
C ALA A 123 -8.83 -20.03 17.87
N GLY A 124 -8.17 -19.75 16.73
CA GLY A 124 -7.31 -20.69 16.02
C GLY A 124 -8.07 -21.70 15.15
N THR A 125 -9.37 -21.50 14.95
CA THR A 125 -10.18 -22.38 14.10
C THR A 125 -10.04 -21.97 12.63
N PRO A 126 -9.89 -22.92 11.68
CA PRO A 126 -9.84 -22.60 10.26
C PRO A 126 -11.10 -21.82 9.82
N ILE A 127 -10.90 -20.84 8.94
CA ILE A 127 -11.98 -20.05 8.36
C ILE A 127 -12.89 -20.94 7.51
N LEU A 128 -14.19 -20.87 7.78
CA LEU A 128 -15.23 -21.55 7.02
C LEU A 128 -15.77 -20.62 5.94
N THR A 129 -15.75 -21.05 4.70
CA THR A 129 -16.13 -20.27 3.50
C THR A 129 -17.47 -19.54 3.64
N GLU A 130 -18.48 -20.22 4.17
CA GLU A 130 -19.86 -19.70 4.25
C GLU A 130 -20.21 -19.03 5.60
N ALA A 131 -19.26 -18.99 6.55
CA ALA A 131 -19.49 -18.37 7.83
C ALA A 131 -19.22 -16.87 7.79
N PHE A 132 -19.84 -16.12 8.69
CA PHE A 132 -19.66 -14.68 8.83
C PHE A 132 -18.62 -14.36 9.88
N TYR A 133 -17.83 -13.33 9.63
CA TYR A 133 -16.78 -12.86 10.51
C TYR A 133 -16.78 -11.34 10.61
N THR A 134 -16.37 -10.82 11.76
CA THR A 134 -15.89 -9.45 11.90
C THR A 134 -14.38 -9.48 12.12
N TYR A 135 -13.65 -8.52 11.56
CA TYR A 135 -12.21 -8.45 11.75
C TYR A 135 -11.88 -7.49 12.90
N ARG A 136 -11.31 -8.02 13.97
CA ARG A 136 -10.83 -7.22 15.11
C ARG A 136 -9.34 -6.94 14.97
N MET A 137 -8.98 -5.67 15.14
CA MET A 137 -7.58 -5.25 15.09
C MET A 137 -6.74 -6.05 16.08
N GLU A 138 -5.55 -6.48 15.66
CA GLU A 138 -4.60 -7.27 16.45
C GLU A 138 -5.08 -8.68 16.90
N GLN A 139 -6.35 -8.99 16.74
CA GLN A 139 -6.93 -10.30 17.08
C GLN A 139 -7.25 -11.14 15.83
N GLY A 140 -7.50 -10.50 14.71
CA GLY A 140 -7.91 -11.18 13.48
C GLY A 140 -9.41 -11.42 13.38
N PRO A 141 -9.85 -12.36 12.53
CA PRO A 141 -11.26 -12.67 12.31
C PRO A 141 -11.90 -13.27 13.56
N VAL A 142 -13.08 -12.77 13.91
CA VAL A 142 -13.92 -13.32 14.97
C VAL A 142 -15.22 -13.82 14.32
N ARG A 143 -15.54 -15.10 14.51
CA ARG A 143 -16.72 -15.70 13.95
C ARG A 143 -18.00 -15.10 14.57
N LEU A 144 -18.98 -14.84 13.73
CA LEU A 144 -20.30 -14.34 14.10
C LEU A 144 -21.34 -15.46 13.98
N GLU A 145 -22.34 -15.44 14.83
CA GLU A 145 -23.48 -16.35 14.72
C GLU A 145 -24.43 -15.93 13.58
N HIS A 146 -24.57 -14.62 13.35
CA HIS A 146 -25.42 -14.03 12.32
C HIS A 146 -24.74 -12.84 11.65
N GLU A 147 -25.12 -12.55 10.38
CA GLU A 147 -24.57 -11.45 9.59
C GLU A 147 -24.79 -10.07 10.23
N GLU A 148 -25.90 -9.88 10.93
CA GLU A 148 -26.29 -8.59 11.55
C GLU A 148 -25.60 -8.31 12.90
N ALA A 149 -24.73 -9.21 13.36
CA ALA A 149 -24.10 -9.10 14.69
C ALA A 149 -23.00 -8.05 14.80
N ALA A 150 -22.57 -7.45 13.69
CA ALA A 150 -21.50 -6.45 13.68
C ALA A 150 -21.68 -5.41 12.57
N THR A 151 -21.07 -4.23 12.77
CA THR A 151 -21.13 -3.11 11.81
C THR A 151 -20.36 -3.41 10.52
N GLN A 152 -19.29 -4.17 10.61
CA GLN A 152 -18.49 -4.61 9.47
C GLN A 152 -18.39 -6.13 9.49
N VAL A 153 -18.97 -6.73 8.48
CA VAL A 153 -19.04 -8.18 8.32
C VAL A 153 -18.36 -8.55 7.01
N VAL A 154 -17.65 -9.66 7.03
CA VAL A 154 -17.06 -10.29 5.86
C VAL A 154 -17.42 -11.78 5.88
N ILE A 155 -17.70 -12.36 4.72
CA ILE A 155 -17.86 -13.81 4.62
C ILE A 155 -16.47 -14.48 4.62
N GLY A 156 -16.38 -15.69 5.15
CA GLY A 156 -15.12 -16.42 5.22
C GLY A 156 -14.47 -16.61 3.86
N LYS A 157 -15.26 -16.79 2.80
CA LYS A 157 -14.75 -16.81 1.43
C LYS A 157 -13.92 -15.57 1.11
N THR A 158 -14.38 -14.38 1.47
CA THR A 158 -13.64 -13.13 1.25
C THR A 158 -12.27 -13.12 1.96
N LEU A 159 -12.19 -13.65 3.18
CA LEU A 159 -10.92 -13.76 3.91
C LEU A 159 -9.95 -14.72 3.21
N LEU A 160 -10.44 -15.88 2.79
CA LEU A 160 -9.63 -16.89 2.09
C LEU A 160 -9.20 -16.39 0.71
N ASP A 161 -10.08 -15.75 -0.04
CA ASP A 161 -9.77 -15.15 -1.34
C ASP A 161 -8.73 -14.01 -1.19
N LEU A 162 -8.86 -13.18 -0.16
CA LEU A 162 -7.86 -12.13 0.14
C LEU A 162 -6.51 -12.72 0.53
N GLU A 163 -6.47 -13.86 1.23
CA GLU A 163 -5.23 -14.59 1.50
C GLU A 163 -4.59 -15.08 0.21
N ALA A 164 -5.38 -15.68 -0.65
CA ALA A 164 -4.94 -16.21 -1.96
C ALA A 164 -4.72 -15.13 -3.03
N GLU A 165 -5.08 -13.87 -2.75
CA GLU A 165 -5.10 -12.76 -3.73
C GLU A 165 -6.00 -13.04 -4.94
N ASP A 166 -7.08 -13.80 -4.73
CA ASP A 166 -8.12 -14.05 -5.72
C ASP A 166 -9.25 -13.03 -5.61
N PHE A 167 -9.34 -12.12 -6.53
CA PHE A 167 -10.35 -11.06 -6.59
C PHE A 167 -11.34 -11.26 -7.75
N THR A 168 -11.56 -12.49 -8.18
CA THR A 168 -12.49 -12.80 -9.26
C THR A 168 -13.95 -12.60 -8.84
N ASP A 169 -14.28 -12.91 -7.57
CA ASP A 169 -15.60 -12.73 -7.00
C ASP A 169 -15.92 -11.24 -6.74
N PRO A 170 -17.06 -10.72 -7.24
CA PRO A 170 -17.50 -9.35 -6.96
C PRO A 170 -17.71 -9.05 -5.47
N ARG A 171 -18.20 -10.01 -4.69
CA ARG A 171 -18.40 -9.87 -3.24
C ARG A 171 -17.05 -9.73 -2.53
N THR A 172 -16.08 -10.57 -2.88
CA THR A 172 -14.71 -10.48 -2.37
C THR A 172 -14.10 -9.10 -2.65
N ARG A 173 -14.26 -8.55 -3.86
CA ARG A 173 -13.77 -7.19 -4.18
C ARG A 173 -14.40 -6.12 -3.30
N TYR A 174 -15.71 -6.18 -3.10
CA TYR A 174 -16.41 -5.20 -2.27
C TYR A 174 -16.04 -5.30 -0.80
N GLU A 175 -16.11 -6.48 -0.22
CA GLU A 175 -15.84 -6.71 1.21
C GLU A 175 -14.37 -6.49 1.56
N SER A 176 -13.43 -6.97 0.73
CA SER A 176 -11.99 -6.75 0.95
C SER A 176 -11.62 -5.27 0.88
N LYS A 177 -12.25 -4.48 -0.01
CA LYS A 177 -12.06 -3.03 -0.06
C LYS A 177 -12.50 -2.36 1.24
N ALA A 178 -13.68 -2.71 1.76
CA ALA A 178 -14.19 -2.18 3.01
C ALA A 178 -13.28 -2.56 4.20
N LEU A 179 -12.88 -3.84 4.28
CA LEU A 179 -11.99 -4.34 5.31
C LEU A 179 -10.64 -3.62 5.29
N MET A 180 -9.96 -3.60 4.14
CA MET A 180 -8.64 -2.97 4.03
C MET A 180 -8.69 -1.47 4.32
N ARG A 181 -9.74 -0.77 3.92
CA ARG A 181 -9.95 0.64 4.27
C ARG A 181 -10.00 0.85 5.78
N THR A 182 -10.71 0.01 6.51
CA THR A 182 -10.80 0.08 7.97
C THR A 182 -9.45 -0.22 8.63
N LEU A 183 -8.73 -1.23 8.14
CA LEU A 183 -7.39 -1.58 8.63
C LEU A 183 -6.39 -0.43 8.41
N MET A 184 -6.34 0.11 7.19
CA MET A 184 -5.45 1.24 6.89
C MET A 184 -5.76 2.47 7.75
N ALA A 185 -7.05 2.81 7.93
CA ALA A 185 -7.45 3.93 8.78
C ALA A 185 -7.00 3.73 10.23
N TYR A 186 -7.10 2.52 10.76
CA TYR A 186 -6.66 2.20 12.12
C TYR A 186 -5.15 2.40 12.30
N TYR A 187 -4.32 1.85 11.39
CA TYR A 187 -2.87 1.96 11.50
C TYR A 187 -2.34 3.36 11.19
N LEU A 188 -3.04 4.13 10.36
CA LEU A 188 -2.70 5.53 10.12
C LEU A 188 -3.01 6.41 11.35
N ALA A 189 -4.15 6.20 12.01
CA ALA A 189 -4.51 6.95 13.22
C ALA A 189 -3.58 6.69 14.41
N GLY A 190 -2.98 5.50 14.50
CA GLY A 190 -2.02 5.16 15.56
C GLY A 190 -0.63 5.77 15.38
N LYS A 191 -0.39 6.54 14.32
CA LYS A 191 0.88 7.22 13.99
C LYS A 191 0.84 8.75 14.17
N GLU A 192 -0.32 9.31 14.55
CA GLU A 192 -0.44 10.70 15.01
C GLU A 192 -0.10 10.79 16.51
#